data_febf79cd872f11b6621b9b7e9dbf291f
#
_entry.id   febf79cd872f11b6621b9b7e9dbf291f
#
_cell.length_a   1.000
_cell.length_b   1.000
_cell.length_c   1.000
_cell.angle_alpha   90.00
_cell.angle_beta   90.00
_cell.angle_gamma   90.00
#
_symmetry.space_group_name_H-M   'P 1'
#
loop_
_entity.id
_entity.type
_entity.pdbx_description
1 polymer ?
#
loop_
_entity_poly.entity_id
_entity_poly.type
_entity_poly.pdbx_seq_one_letter_code
_entity_poly.pdbx_strand_id
1 'polypeptide(L)'
;LGIDVDSLYELAKKEDISTLILVHVLGHESSILKIKDICEEFKIRLFEDTCEALGSRISGKTLGSFGLASTFSFYYGHHISTIEGGMICTDNFEFSQIITSLRSHGWARDLEKNFAQNLQKKYEISNFRNMYSFYFPGYNMRPTEINAFLGIKQLSLLDKYCKKREILFDIYK
;
A
#
# COMPACT_ATOMS: atom_id res chain seq x y z
N LEU A 1 -10.67 -3.60 18.40
CA LEU A 1 -10.82 -2.99 17.06
C LEU A 1 -9.91 -3.67 16.02
N GLY A 2 -9.78 -4.92 15.98
CA GLY A 2 -9.00 -5.63 14.98
C GLY A 2 -9.73 -6.86 14.50
N ILE A 3 -9.13 -7.61 13.55
CA ILE A 3 -9.63 -8.88 13.11
C ILE A 3 -9.48 -9.91 14.24
N ASP A 4 -10.49 -10.77 14.40
CA ASP A 4 -10.41 -11.91 15.30
C ASP A 4 -9.52 -13.00 14.68
N VAL A 5 -8.38 -13.26 15.32
CA VAL A 5 -7.33 -14.15 14.78
C VAL A 5 -7.80 -15.60 14.72
N ASP A 6 -8.56 -16.04 15.74
CA ASP A 6 -9.05 -17.42 15.82
C ASP A 6 -10.12 -17.64 14.75
N SER A 7 -11.00 -16.67 14.55
CA SER A 7 -11.99 -16.70 13.46
C SER A 7 -11.33 -16.71 12.08
N LEU A 8 -10.25 -15.92 11.88
CA LEU A 8 -9.48 -15.93 10.64
C LEU A 8 -8.86 -17.31 10.38
N TYR A 9 -8.25 -17.91 11.39
CA TYR A 9 -7.63 -19.23 11.28
C TYR A 9 -8.65 -20.33 10.92
N GLU A 10 -9.80 -20.34 11.61
CA GLU A 10 -10.87 -21.30 11.31
C GLU A 10 -11.49 -21.08 9.93
N LEU A 11 -11.58 -19.84 9.46
CA LEU A 11 -12.05 -19.54 8.12
C LEU A 11 -11.05 -20.00 7.05
N ALA A 12 -9.75 -19.75 7.26
CA ALA A 12 -8.69 -20.15 6.34
C ALA A 12 -8.58 -21.68 6.20
N LYS A 13 -8.97 -22.46 7.22
CA LYS A 13 -9.08 -23.92 7.13
C LYS A 13 -10.23 -24.40 6.26
N LYS A 14 -11.31 -23.64 6.20
CA LYS A 14 -12.58 -24.07 5.56
C LYS A 14 -12.70 -23.55 4.13
N GLU A 15 -12.11 -22.41 3.85
CA GLU A 15 -12.28 -21.67 2.61
C GLU A 15 -10.94 -21.46 1.91
N ASP A 16 -10.95 -21.49 0.59
CA ASP A 16 -9.78 -21.16 -0.23
C ASP A 16 -9.64 -19.63 -0.35
N ILE A 17 -9.01 -19.03 0.65
CA ILE A 17 -8.79 -17.59 0.70
C ILE A 17 -7.49 -17.23 -0.02
N SER A 18 -7.58 -16.52 -1.12
CA SER A 18 -6.40 -16.10 -1.88
C SER A 18 -5.77 -14.79 -1.38
N THR A 19 -6.55 -13.95 -0.71
CA THR A 19 -6.12 -12.58 -0.35
C THR A 19 -6.85 -12.11 0.91
N LEU A 20 -6.10 -11.46 1.81
CA LEU A 20 -6.62 -10.75 2.97
C LEU A 20 -6.25 -9.27 2.86
N ILE A 21 -7.22 -8.38 3.00
CA ILE A 21 -7.00 -6.94 3.17
C ILE A 21 -7.23 -6.63 4.64
N LEU A 22 -6.15 -6.30 5.35
CA LEU A 22 -6.18 -5.98 6.77
C LEU A 22 -6.19 -4.47 6.98
N VAL A 23 -7.25 -3.95 7.60
CA VAL A 23 -7.36 -2.53 7.95
C VAL A 23 -6.84 -2.32 9.37
N HIS A 24 -5.86 -1.42 9.52
CA HIS A 24 -5.33 -0.99 10.82
C HIS A 24 -6.15 0.18 11.37
N VAL A 25 -7.34 -0.13 11.87
CA VAL A 25 -8.32 0.86 12.34
C VAL A 25 -7.75 1.73 13.45
N LEU A 26 -7.78 3.05 13.27
CA LEU A 26 -7.27 4.06 14.22
C LEU A 26 -5.79 3.86 14.60
N GLY A 27 -5.01 3.17 13.75
CA GLY A 27 -3.62 2.86 14.03
C GLY A 27 -3.42 1.82 15.13
N HIS A 28 -4.48 1.18 15.58
CA HIS A 28 -4.38 0.08 16.52
C HIS A 28 -3.73 -1.13 15.85
N GLU A 29 -2.83 -1.72 16.60
CA GLU A 29 -2.30 -3.03 16.30
C GLU A 29 -3.41 -4.06 16.36
N SER A 30 -3.78 -4.58 15.23
CA SER A 30 -4.30 -5.93 15.18
C SER A 30 -3.12 -6.87 15.40
N SER A 31 -3.35 -8.09 15.82
CA SER A 31 -2.30 -9.10 16.08
C SER A 31 -1.53 -9.46 14.79
N ILE A 32 -0.91 -8.45 14.15
CA ILE A 32 -0.34 -8.53 12.80
C ILE A 32 0.65 -9.69 12.64
N LEU A 33 1.44 -9.99 13.67
CA LEU A 33 2.40 -11.09 13.60
C LEU A 33 1.68 -12.43 13.45
N LYS A 34 0.65 -12.68 14.27
CA LYS A 34 -0.16 -13.91 14.17
C LYS A 34 -0.93 -13.98 12.85
N ILE A 35 -1.46 -12.85 12.39
CA ILE A 35 -2.18 -12.77 11.11
C ILE A 35 -1.22 -13.10 9.97
N LYS A 36 0.00 -12.57 10.01
CA LYS A 36 1.04 -12.87 9.03
C LYS A 36 1.38 -14.36 9.01
N ASP A 37 1.57 -14.99 10.18
CA ASP A 37 1.85 -16.42 10.30
C ASP A 37 0.73 -17.26 9.66
N ILE A 38 -0.54 -16.92 9.91
CA ILE A 38 -1.70 -17.57 9.27
C ILE A 38 -1.67 -17.37 7.74
N CYS A 39 -1.39 -16.15 7.28
CA CYS A 39 -1.30 -15.86 5.86
C CYS A 39 -0.20 -16.67 5.17
N GLU A 40 0.95 -16.86 5.83
CA GLU A 40 2.05 -17.68 5.32
C GLU A 40 1.68 -19.17 5.29
N GLU A 41 1.06 -19.71 6.36
CA GLU A 41 0.62 -21.11 6.46
C GLU A 41 -0.36 -21.47 5.34
N PHE A 42 -1.38 -20.63 5.12
CA PHE A 42 -2.43 -20.86 4.13
C PHE A 42 -2.16 -20.23 2.76
N LYS A 43 -0.97 -19.63 2.53
CA LYS A 43 -0.58 -18.96 1.28
C LYS A 43 -1.51 -17.83 0.86
N ILE A 44 -2.06 -17.13 1.84
CA ILE A 44 -2.92 -15.96 1.67
C ILE A 44 -2.03 -14.72 1.41
N ARG A 45 -2.32 -13.95 0.36
CA ARG A 45 -1.64 -12.68 0.11
C ARG A 45 -2.17 -11.62 1.05
N LEU A 46 -1.32 -11.15 1.97
CA LEU A 46 -1.67 -10.09 2.89
C LEU A 46 -1.46 -8.71 2.24
N PHE A 47 -2.48 -7.87 2.28
CA PHE A 47 -2.43 -6.44 2.00
C PHE A 47 -2.80 -5.67 3.25
N GLU A 48 -2.12 -4.55 3.51
CA GLU A 48 -2.36 -3.73 4.68
C GLU A 48 -2.98 -2.39 4.26
N ASP A 49 -4.15 -2.07 4.80
CA ASP A 49 -4.68 -0.71 4.72
C ASP A 49 -4.21 0.07 5.95
N THR A 50 -3.25 0.94 5.75
CA THR A 50 -2.61 1.76 6.78
C THR A 50 -3.02 3.23 6.70
N CYS A 51 -4.15 3.54 6.06
CA CYS A 51 -4.64 4.90 5.91
C CYS A 51 -4.79 5.64 7.24
N GLU A 52 -5.13 4.92 8.32
CA GLU A 52 -5.25 5.45 9.68
C GLU A 52 -4.05 5.12 10.58
N ALA A 53 -3.00 4.48 10.07
CA ALA A 53 -1.90 3.92 10.86
C ALA A 53 -0.51 4.46 10.50
N LEU A 54 -0.45 5.57 9.77
CA LEU A 54 0.84 6.14 9.35
C LEU A 54 1.72 6.48 10.55
N GLY A 55 2.89 5.83 10.62
CA GLY A 55 3.87 5.99 11.70
C GLY A 55 3.71 5.01 12.85
N SER A 56 2.61 4.23 12.93
CA SER A 56 2.44 3.18 13.94
C SER A 56 3.44 2.04 13.74
N ARG A 57 3.95 1.48 14.87
CA ARG A 57 5.00 0.47 14.86
C ARG A 57 4.69 -0.68 15.81
N ILE A 58 5.14 -1.88 15.44
CA ILE A 58 5.11 -3.08 16.25
C ILE A 58 6.52 -3.66 16.29
N SER A 59 7.06 -3.86 17.48
CA SER A 59 8.41 -4.39 17.66
C SER A 59 9.44 -3.66 16.79
N GLY A 60 9.31 -2.34 16.65
CA GLY A 60 10.19 -1.49 15.87
C GLY A 60 9.92 -1.47 14.35
N LYS A 61 9.06 -2.36 13.84
CA LYS A 61 8.68 -2.43 12.42
C LYS A 61 7.40 -1.65 12.15
N THR A 62 7.35 -0.86 11.10
CA THR A 62 6.22 0.00 10.75
C THR A 62 5.04 -0.84 10.24
N LEU A 63 3.81 -0.52 10.66
CA LEU A 63 2.61 -1.05 10.01
C LEU A 63 2.61 -0.66 8.54
N GLY A 64 2.15 -1.56 7.69
CA GLY A 64 2.25 -1.44 6.24
C GLY A 64 3.52 -2.05 5.63
N SER A 65 4.36 -2.72 6.43
CA SER A 65 5.57 -3.41 5.96
C SER A 65 5.56 -4.92 6.23
N PHE A 66 4.42 -5.49 6.59
CA PHE A 66 4.28 -6.92 6.90
C PHE A 66 3.70 -7.72 5.73
N GLY A 67 2.86 -7.09 4.89
CA GLY A 67 2.19 -7.73 3.75
C GLY A 67 2.92 -7.55 2.41
N LEU A 68 2.26 -8.03 1.35
CA LEU A 68 2.74 -7.88 -0.04
C LEU A 68 2.78 -6.41 -0.46
N ALA A 69 1.79 -5.65 -0.04
CA ALA A 69 1.71 -4.22 -0.27
C ALA A 69 0.85 -3.55 0.79
N SER A 70 1.01 -2.24 0.92
CA SER A 70 0.22 -1.41 1.82
C SER A 70 -0.28 -0.14 1.15
N THR A 71 -1.43 0.34 1.61
CA THR A 71 -2.01 1.62 1.19
C THR A 71 -1.86 2.67 2.28
N PHE A 72 -1.58 3.89 1.87
CA PHE A 72 -1.54 5.07 2.73
C PHE A 72 -2.42 6.14 2.12
N SER A 73 -3.15 6.86 2.98
CA SER A 73 -3.96 7.99 2.56
C SER A 73 -3.33 9.31 2.96
N PHE A 74 -3.38 10.27 2.06
CA PHE A 74 -2.99 11.66 2.29
C PHE A 74 -4.17 12.62 2.15
N TYR A 75 -5.36 12.09 2.37
CA TYR A 75 -6.59 12.86 2.51
C TYR A 75 -6.48 13.85 3.68
N TYR A 76 -7.16 14.99 3.61
CA TYR A 76 -6.99 16.08 4.57
C TYR A 76 -7.30 15.70 6.04
N GLY A 77 -8.09 14.68 6.28
CA GLY A 77 -8.46 14.19 7.61
C GLY A 77 -7.45 13.21 8.23
N HIS A 78 -6.44 12.77 7.49
CA HIS A 78 -5.46 11.79 7.96
C HIS A 78 -4.21 12.45 8.57
N HIS A 79 -3.18 11.63 8.84
CA HIS A 79 -2.00 12.03 9.62
C HIS A 79 -1.13 13.10 8.96
N ILE A 80 -0.96 13.01 7.65
CA ILE A 80 -0.40 14.06 6.79
C ILE A 80 -1.34 14.22 5.60
N SER A 81 -1.40 15.41 5.04
CA SER A 81 -2.34 15.71 3.97
C SER A 81 -1.65 16.33 2.76
N THR A 82 -2.05 15.85 1.60
CA THR A 82 -1.71 16.48 0.32
C THR A 82 -2.95 17.09 -0.34
N ILE A 83 -3.95 17.49 0.46
CA ILE A 83 -5.33 17.85 0.08
C ILE A 83 -6.09 16.57 -0.24
N GLU A 84 -5.79 15.96 -1.35
CA GLU A 84 -6.16 14.60 -1.78
C GLU A 84 -4.89 13.86 -2.19
N GLY A 85 -4.84 12.56 -1.95
CA GLY A 85 -3.72 11.74 -2.36
C GLY A 85 -3.66 10.41 -1.62
N GLY A 86 -2.80 9.55 -2.12
CA GLY A 86 -2.50 8.25 -1.53
C GLY A 86 -1.21 7.68 -2.09
N MET A 87 -0.74 6.64 -1.44
CA MET A 87 0.45 5.91 -1.83
C MET A 87 0.23 4.41 -1.65
N ILE A 88 0.80 3.63 -2.54
CA ILE A 88 0.94 2.18 -2.37
C ILE A 88 2.44 1.90 -2.22
N CYS A 89 2.80 1.16 -1.17
CA CYS A 89 4.16 0.71 -0.92
C CYS A 89 4.25 -0.80 -1.07
N THR A 90 5.31 -1.29 -1.70
CA THR A 90 5.59 -2.72 -1.88
C THR A 90 7.07 -2.95 -2.15
N ASP A 91 7.61 -4.06 -1.65
CA ASP A 91 8.96 -4.55 -1.98
C ASP A 91 8.95 -5.49 -3.22
N ASN A 92 7.77 -5.84 -3.73
CA ASN A 92 7.64 -6.66 -4.92
C ASN A 92 7.79 -5.81 -6.19
N PHE A 93 8.92 -6.01 -6.90
CA PHE A 93 9.25 -5.25 -8.09
C PHE A 93 8.17 -5.36 -9.19
N GLU A 94 7.73 -6.57 -9.53
CA GLU A 94 6.74 -6.78 -10.59
C GLU A 94 5.41 -6.10 -10.24
N PHE A 95 4.96 -6.26 -8.99
CA PHE A 95 3.76 -5.61 -8.51
C PHE A 95 3.88 -4.08 -8.56
N SER A 96 5.03 -3.51 -8.22
CA SER A 96 5.28 -2.06 -8.30
C SER A 96 5.18 -1.55 -9.74
N GLN A 97 5.69 -2.31 -10.73
CA GLN A 97 5.60 -1.95 -12.14
C GLN A 97 4.15 -1.97 -12.64
N ILE A 98 3.39 -3.01 -12.27
CA ILE A 98 1.97 -3.11 -12.63
C ILE A 98 1.18 -1.94 -12.06
N ILE A 99 1.34 -1.60 -10.77
CA ILE A 99 0.65 -0.48 -10.13
C ILE A 99 1.04 0.86 -10.79
N THR A 100 2.32 1.05 -11.09
CA THR A 100 2.81 2.25 -11.78
C THR A 100 2.13 2.42 -13.15
N SER A 101 1.96 1.35 -13.88
CA SER A 101 1.21 1.36 -15.14
C SER A 101 -0.28 1.64 -14.94
N LEU A 102 -0.92 0.92 -14.00
CA LEU A 102 -2.36 1.06 -13.70
C LEU A 102 -2.73 2.50 -13.29
N ARG A 103 -1.90 3.16 -12.49
CA ARG A 103 -2.05 4.55 -12.07
C ARG A 103 -2.14 5.51 -13.26
N SER A 104 -1.53 5.16 -14.38
CA SER A 104 -1.36 5.98 -15.59
C SER A 104 -1.94 5.28 -16.82
N HIS A 105 -3.23 4.97 -16.79
CA HIS A 105 -4.01 4.39 -17.88
C HIS A 105 -3.58 2.99 -18.36
N GLY A 106 -2.68 2.30 -17.66
CA GLY A 106 -2.09 1.05 -18.12
C GLY A 106 -0.89 1.24 -19.06
N TRP A 107 -0.31 2.45 -19.11
CA TRP A 107 0.79 2.82 -20.00
C TRP A 107 2.13 2.25 -19.51
N ALA A 108 3.01 1.92 -20.47
CA ALA A 108 4.37 1.45 -20.16
C ALA A 108 5.40 2.60 -20.02
N ARG A 109 4.98 3.85 -20.15
CA ARG A 109 5.85 5.02 -20.24
C ARG A 109 6.73 5.23 -19.00
N ASP A 110 6.16 4.99 -17.82
CA ASP A 110 6.80 5.23 -16.53
C ASP A 110 7.42 3.95 -15.94
N LEU A 111 7.41 2.84 -16.68
CA LEU A 111 7.94 1.55 -16.24
C LEU A 111 9.46 1.50 -16.37
N GLU A 112 10.08 0.62 -15.58
CA GLU A 112 11.48 0.28 -15.76
C GLU A 112 11.71 -0.29 -17.17
N LYS A 113 12.83 0.11 -17.79
CA LYS A 113 13.10 -0.13 -19.22
C LYS A 113 13.03 -1.60 -19.62
N ASN A 114 13.62 -2.48 -18.83
CA ASN A 114 13.64 -3.91 -19.16
C ASN A 114 12.25 -4.54 -19.01
N PHE A 115 11.49 -4.10 -17.99
CA PHE A 115 10.11 -4.55 -17.79
C PHE A 115 9.20 -4.11 -18.95
N ALA A 116 9.30 -2.85 -19.37
CA ALA A 116 8.58 -2.35 -20.53
C ALA A 116 8.94 -3.08 -21.83
N GLN A 117 10.23 -3.36 -22.05
CA GLN A 117 10.70 -4.13 -23.22
C GLN A 117 10.19 -5.58 -23.22
N ASN A 118 10.11 -6.20 -22.05
CA ASN A 118 9.56 -7.56 -21.93
C ASN A 118 8.07 -7.58 -22.28
N LEU A 119 7.29 -6.59 -21.84
CA LEU A 119 5.90 -6.43 -22.26
C LEU A 119 5.78 -6.24 -23.78
N GLN A 120 6.60 -5.36 -24.36
CA GLN A 120 6.62 -5.11 -25.79
C GLN A 120 6.90 -6.38 -26.60
N LYS A 121 7.88 -7.18 -26.17
CA LYS A 121 8.21 -8.47 -26.81
C LYS A 121 7.08 -9.49 -26.64
N LYS A 122 6.55 -9.61 -25.41
CA LYS A 122 5.45 -10.55 -25.08
C LYS A 122 4.22 -10.36 -25.97
N TYR A 123 3.89 -9.10 -26.27
CA TYR A 123 2.73 -8.75 -27.10
C TYR A 123 3.07 -8.40 -28.56
N GLU A 124 4.32 -8.61 -28.99
CA GLU A 124 4.79 -8.37 -30.37
C GLU A 124 4.47 -6.96 -30.89
N ILE A 125 4.60 -5.95 -30.02
CA ILE A 125 4.30 -4.56 -30.34
C ILE A 125 5.51 -3.90 -31.01
N SER A 126 5.33 -3.26 -32.16
CA SER A 126 6.38 -2.48 -32.83
C SER A 126 6.76 -1.24 -32.03
N ASN A 127 8.01 -0.73 -32.20
CA ASN A 127 8.49 0.46 -31.50
C ASN A 127 7.57 1.68 -31.69
N PHE A 128 7.03 1.86 -32.88
CA PHE A 128 6.11 2.95 -33.16
C PHE A 128 4.80 2.82 -32.38
N ARG A 129 4.21 1.63 -32.36
CA ARG A 129 2.95 1.36 -31.63
C ARG A 129 3.15 1.42 -30.11
N ASN A 130 4.33 1.03 -29.63
CA ASN A 130 4.64 1.00 -28.19
C ASN A 130 4.51 2.39 -27.53
N MET A 131 4.70 3.47 -28.26
CA MET A 131 4.52 4.83 -27.73
C MET A 131 3.09 5.11 -27.24
N TYR A 132 2.11 4.40 -27.78
CA TYR A 132 0.68 4.57 -27.46
C TYR A 132 0.02 3.26 -27.06
N SER A 133 0.80 2.27 -26.60
CA SER A 133 0.26 1.00 -26.13
C SER A 133 -0.04 1.04 -24.64
N PHE A 134 -1.20 0.50 -24.29
CA PHE A 134 -1.68 0.34 -22.92
C PHE A 134 -1.73 -1.15 -22.65
N TYR A 135 -0.89 -1.62 -21.74
CA TYR A 135 -0.72 -3.05 -21.48
C TYR A 135 -1.68 -3.60 -20.43
N PHE A 136 -2.27 -2.70 -19.63
CA PHE A 136 -3.20 -3.03 -18.55
C PHE A 136 -4.44 -2.13 -18.62
N PRO A 137 -5.61 -2.60 -18.14
CA PRO A 137 -6.79 -1.75 -17.98
C PRO A 137 -6.57 -0.79 -16.79
N GLY A 138 -6.00 0.38 -17.07
CA GLY A 138 -5.55 1.31 -16.06
C GLY A 138 -6.54 2.44 -15.75
N TYR A 139 -6.15 3.27 -14.77
CA TYR A 139 -6.92 4.40 -14.24
C TYR A 139 -6.21 5.73 -14.54
N ASN A 140 -6.88 6.82 -14.31
CA ASN A 140 -6.27 8.15 -14.29
C ASN A 140 -6.12 8.63 -12.84
N MET A 141 -5.03 8.18 -12.19
CA MET A 141 -4.79 8.40 -10.75
C MET A 141 -3.41 9.00 -10.46
N ARG A 142 -2.84 9.74 -11.40
CA ARG A 142 -1.54 10.39 -11.19
C ARG A 142 -1.70 11.59 -10.25
N PRO A 143 -0.87 11.69 -9.18
CA PRO A 143 -0.84 12.88 -8.35
C PRO A 143 -0.23 14.07 -9.11
N THR A 144 -0.49 15.28 -8.62
CA THR A 144 0.15 16.50 -9.14
C THR A 144 1.41 16.83 -8.33
N GLU A 145 2.31 17.62 -8.92
CA GLU A 145 3.51 18.15 -8.23
C GLU A 145 3.15 19.00 -7.00
N ILE A 146 1.98 19.67 -7.01
CA ILE A 146 1.49 20.45 -5.87
C ILE A 146 1.22 19.54 -4.69
N ASN A 147 0.57 18.39 -4.91
CA ASN A 147 0.33 17.38 -3.87
C ASN A 147 1.66 16.87 -3.29
N ALA A 148 2.62 16.54 -4.14
CA ALA A 148 3.94 16.07 -3.72
C ALA A 148 4.69 17.13 -2.90
N PHE A 149 4.67 18.38 -3.31
CA PHE A 149 5.30 19.49 -2.58
C PHE A 149 4.73 19.63 -1.16
N LEU A 150 3.41 19.57 -1.01
CA LEU A 150 2.76 19.61 0.30
C LEU A 150 3.15 18.40 1.17
N GLY A 151 3.17 17.21 0.57
CA GLY A 151 3.51 15.96 1.25
C GLY A 151 4.93 15.94 1.80
N ILE A 152 5.92 16.37 1.03
CA ILE A 152 7.34 16.45 1.44
C ILE A 152 7.48 17.34 2.69
N LYS A 153 6.80 18.48 2.72
CA LYS A 153 6.82 19.39 3.88
C LYS A 153 6.25 18.73 5.14
N GLN A 154 5.15 18.00 5.02
CA GLN A 154 4.50 17.35 6.17
C GLN A 154 5.22 16.09 6.60
N LEU A 155 5.78 15.32 5.67
CA LEU A 155 6.54 14.10 5.96
C LEU A 155 7.71 14.39 6.91
N SER A 156 8.38 15.52 6.78
CA SER A 156 9.46 15.93 7.67
C SER A 156 9.01 16.16 9.13
N LEU A 157 7.72 16.29 9.37
CA LEU A 157 7.10 16.50 10.69
C LEU A 157 6.46 15.25 11.25
N LEU A 158 6.44 14.14 10.51
CA LEU A 158 5.70 12.93 10.88
C LEU A 158 6.08 12.39 12.26
N ASP A 159 7.38 12.23 12.54
CA ASP A 159 7.84 11.70 13.83
C ASP A 159 7.41 12.60 15.01
N LYS A 160 7.45 13.91 14.81
CA LYS A 160 6.96 14.88 15.78
C LYS A 160 5.45 14.71 16.04
N TYR A 161 4.67 14.47 14.99
CA TYR A 161 3.24 14.24 15.11
C TYR A 161 2.92 12.91 15.79
N CYS A 162 3.63 11.84 15.46
CA CYS A 162 3.49 10.55 16.13
C CYS A 162 3.75 10.68 17.64
N LYS A 163 4.88 11.28 18.02
CA LYS A 163 5.21 11.48 19.44
C LYS A 163 4.18 12.32 20.18
N LYS A 164 3.62 13.35 19.52
CA LYS A 164 2.55 14.16 20.13
C LYS A 164 1.26 13.38 20.36
N ARG A 165 0.92 12.47 19.43
CA ARG A 165 -0.25 11.59 19.58
C ARG A 165 -0.05 10.58 20.71
N GLU A 166 1.13 9.99 20.85
CA GLU A 166 1.46 9.10 21.97
C GLU A 166 1.25 9.79 23.31
N ILE A 167 1.76 11.01 23.47
CA ILE A 167 1.55 11.82 24.69
C ILE A 167 0.05 12.08 24.95
N LEU A 168 -0.71 12.41 23.91
CA LEU A 168 -2.14 12.65 24.06
C LEU A 168 -2.89 11.35 24.41
N PHE A 169 -2.53 10.23 23.80
CA PHE A 169 -3.12 8.94 24.14
C PHE A 169 -2.91 8.57 25.62
N ASP A 170 -1.70 8.79 26.15
CA ASP A 170 -1.40 8.53 27.56
C ASP A 170 -2.20 9.44 28.54
N ILE A 171 -2.60 10.63 28.09
CA ILE A 171 -3.46 11.53 28.89
C ILE A 171 -4.91 11.01 28.92
N TYR A 172 -5.37 10.38 27.85
CA TYR A 172 -6.74 9.85 27.77
C TYR A 172 -6.90 8.44 28.37
N LYS A 173 -5.84 7.76 28.65
CA LYS A 173 -5.81 6.42 29.26
C LYS A 173 -5.95 6.44 30.78
#